data_ff77e7fb4d06abd24116252762e161cc
#
_entry.id   ff77e7fb4d06abd24116252762e161cc
#
_cell.length_a   1.000
_cell.length_b   1.000
_cell.length_c   1.000
_cell.angle_alpha   90.00
_cell.angle_beta   90.00
_cell.angle_gamma   90.00
#
_symmetry.space_group_name_H-M   'P 1'
#
loop_
_entity.id
_entity.type
_entity.pdbx_description
1 polymer ?
#
loop_
_entity_poly.entity_id
_entity_poly.type
_entity_poly.pdbx_seq_one_letter_code
_entity_poly.pdbx_strand_id
1 'polypeptide(L)'
;MAEHREHKVVDKSQVAPATSRTMSFPLSFLDLPYARLLYVKRLFFYHFPHPPHIFYETLLPSLKHNLSLTLQHFFPLAGNLLCPPQPNKPFIRCTDDDSVTLTIVESKAYFNHLSSNHPKNLKDLDHLVPMLTFTTVHGDDDEDTYVSPLVALQVTVFPNHGLCIAITNSHVIMDGRSSCYFIKYWSSICRSGGVDLTTPCFDREVFKDTKGLEAIFLRDYFEERSTWKDKLKLIGQTPNHHEDYVKATVSFGRDDIDGMKRWVLNQLEKNDELMKAPQYLSKFVVTCGFVWASWVKAKYRHDDNNDEDEQEIMKEEYFRFAADCRDRFEYPIPATYVGNCLTRCHAMLKRKELKGEGGFVKAVKGIARAITDMKTEPLKDAENWKELSRKMFVLGSTMLVAGSPKFDVYGTDFGFGKPNKVEMMLHPRILCVTLAESGDKEGGVELRLLFTSSGEFEYFSSVIEQGLATLKS
;
A
#
# COMPACT_ATOMS: atom_id res chain seq x y z
N MET A 1 -0.80 19.69 -26.15
CA MET A 1 0.49 20.34 -25.89
C MET A 1 0.85 20.00 -24.44
N ALA A 2 1.89 19.18 -24.23
CA ALA A 2 2.38 18.88 -22.88
C ALA A 2 3.17 20.12 -22.42
N GLU A 3 2.52 20.98 -21.62
CA GLU A 3 3.25 21.98 -20.86
C GLU A 3 4.26 21.25 -19.99
N HIS A 4 5.54 21.55 -20.15
CA HIS A 4 6.60 21.13 -19.22
C HIS A 4 6.20 21.67 -17.85
N ARG A 5 5.67 20.78 -16.99
CA ARG A 5 5.30 21.09 -15.62
C ARG A 5 6.61 21.32 -14.88
N GLU A 6 7.03 22.58 -14.78
CA GLU A 6 8.24 22.93 -14.05
C GLU A 6 8.10 22.55 -12.60
N HIS A 7 8.95 21.65 -12.13
CA HIS A 7 9.21 21.39 -10.72
C HIS A 7 10.69 21.64 -10.45
N LYS A 8 10.98 22.23 -9.31
CA LYS A 8 12.33 22.62 -8.90
C LYS A 8 12.64 22.07 -7.52
N VAL A 9 13.70 21.31 -7.38
CA VAL A 9 14.25 20.98 -6.07
C VAL A 9 14.85 22.25 -5.48
N VAL A 10 14.32 22.68 -4.33
CA VAL A 10 14.73 23.91 -3.63
C VAL A 10 15.72 23.59 -2.52
N ASP A 11 15.50 22.47 -1.82
CA ASP A 11 16.36 22.03 -0.73
C ASP A 11 16.39 20.50 -0.65
N LYS A 12 17.52 19.97 -0.20
CA LYS A 12 17.68 18.54 0.11
C LYS A 12 18.48 18.42 1.40
N SER A 13 17.78 18.15 2.49
CA SER A 13 18.35 18.07 3.83
C SER A 13 18.47 16.63 4.29
N GLN A 14 19.52 16.35 5.07
CA GLN A 14 19.66 15.11 5.83
C GLN A 14 19.18 15.38 7.25
N VAL A 15 18.11 14.69 7.67
CA VAL A 15 17.55 14.84 9.01
C VAL A 15 17.94 13.62 9.84
N ALA A 16 18.85 13.81 10.78
CA ALA A 16 19.29 12.77 11.71
C ALA A 16 18.33 12.67 12.92
N PRO A 17 18.28 11.51 13.59
CA PRO A 17 17.65 11.39 14.90
C PRO A 17 18.27 12.38 15.91
N ALA A 18 17.46 12.93 16.81
CA ALA A 18 17.94 13.86 17.84
C ALA A 18 18.98 13.20 18.78
N THR A 19 18.92 11.89 18.96
CA THR A 19 19.95 11.07 19.59
C THR A 19 20.26 9.89 18.69
N SER A 20 21.51 9.69 18.37
CA SER A 20 21.98 8.61 17.52
C SER A 20 22.42 7.38 18.31
N ARG A 21 22.38 6.23 17.65
CA ARG A 21 22.81 4.93 18.19
C ARG A 21 23.34 4.06 17.07
N THR A 22 24.48 3.44 17.27
CA THR A 22 24.96 2.39 16.35
C THR A 22 24.39 1.05 16.77
N MET A 23 23.55 0.46 15.89
CA MET A 23 22.90 -0.84 16.12
C MET A 23 22.69 -1.60 14.82
N SER A 24 22.67 -2.94 14.93
CA SER A 24 22.25 -3.82 13.85
C SER A 24 21.03 -4.64 14.29
N PHE A 25 20.07 -4.78 13.40
CA PHE A 25 18.83 -5.53 13.64
C PHE A 25 18.73 -6.68 12.65
N PRO A 26 18.49 -7.92 13.10
CA PRO A 26 18.10 -8.98 12.20
C PRO A 26 16.73 -8.65 11.59
N LEU A 27 16.42 -9.24 10.43
CA LEU A 27 15.06 -9.31 9.94
C LEU A 27 14.34 -10.46 10.59
N SER A 28 13.06 -10.28 10.93
CA SER A 28 12.20 -11.40 11.31
C SER A 28 11.88 -12.24 10.06
N PHE A 29 11.46 -13.48 10.26
CA PHE A 29 11.01 -14.29 9.13
C PHE A 29 9.82 -13.66 8.37
N LEU A 30 8.99 -12.83 9.03
CA LEU A 30 7.91 -12.08 8.37
C LEU A 30 8.39 -10.86 7.58
N ASP A 31 9.60 -10.36 7.82
CA ASP A 31 10.20 -9.28 7.02
C ASP A 31 10.84 -9.83 5.73
N LEU A 32 11.38 -11.06 5.75
CA LEU A 32 12.12 -11.66 4.62
C LEU A 32 11.34 -11.67 3.28
N PRO A 33 10.03 -11.97 3.24
CA PRO A 33 9.26 -11.91 1.98
C PRO A 33 9.18 -10.51 1.36
N TYR A 34 9.56 -9.46 2.12
CA TYR A 34 9.60 -8.06 1.70
C TYR A 34 11.03 -7.52 1.54
N ALA A 35 12.05 -8.33 1.82
CA ALA A 35 13.46 -7.98 1.60
C ALA A 35 13.81 -7.99 0.09
N ARG A 36 13.08 -7.17 -0.66
CA ARG A 36 13.13 -7.02 -2.11
C ARG A 36 13.17 -5.54 -2.44
N LEU A 37 13.36 -5.22 -3.73
CA LEU A 37 13.23 -3.85 -4.25
C LEU A 37 11.76 -3.40 -4.26
N LEU A 38 11.08 -3.54 -3.13
CA LEU A 38 9.66 -3.22 -2.99
C LEU A 38 9.47 -2.02 -2.07
N TYR A 39 8.95 -0.94 -2.64
CA TYR A 39 8.72 0.31 -1.94
C TYR A 39 7.23 0.60 -1.82
N VAL A 40 6.84 1.11 -0.65
CA VAL A 40 5.52 1.72 -0.43
C VAL A 40 5.66 3.23 -0.56
N LYS A 41 4.82 3.83 -1.37
CA LYS A 41 4.83 5.26 -1.66
C LYS A 41 3.47 5.85 -1.33
N ARG A 42 3.43 6.87 -0.47
CA ARG A 42 2.19 7.52 -0.05
C ARG A 42 2.32 9.03 -0.12
N LEU A 43 1.28 9.70 -0.61
CA LEU A 43 1.18 11.14 -0.81
C LEU A 43 0.02 11.66 0.04
N PHE A 44 0.25 12.74 0.76
CA PHE A 44 -0.75 13.45 1.55
C PHE A 44 -0.85 14.89 1.04
N PHE A 45 -1.99 15.26 0.51
CA PHE A 45 -2.24 16.60 -0.02
C PHE A 45 -2.99 17.45 1.02
N TYR A 46 -2.50 18.66 1.25
CA TYR A 46 -3.06 19.59 2.23
C TYR A 46 -3.34 20.94 1.59
N HIS A 47 -4.48 21.52 1.87
CA HIS A 47 -4.69 22.93 1.60
C HIS A 47 -3.74 23.79 2.42
N PHE A 48 -2.99 24.64 1.73
CA PHE A 48 -2.09 25.61 2.35
C PHE A 48 -2.03 26.86 1.46
N PRO A 49 -3.11 27.68 1.45
CA PRO A 49 -3.25 28.83 0.54
C PRO A 49 -2.45 30.05 1.03
N HIS A 50 -1.18 29.83 1.33
CA HIS A 50 -0.25 30.85 1.81
C HIS A 50 0.90 31.07 0.82
N PRO A 51 1.48 32.29 0.80
CA PRO A 51 2.70 32.54 0.03
C PRO A 51 3.84 31.61 0.48
N PRO A 52 4.73 31.21 -0.44
CA PRO A 52 5.81 30.25 -0.17
C PRO A 52 6.72 30.60 1.01
N HIS A 53 6.98 31.90 1.26
CA HIS A 53 7.83 32.33 2.37
C HIS A 53 7.30 31.86 3.73
N ILE A 54 5.96 31.79 3.93
CA ILE A 54 5.37 31.28 5.18
C ILE A 54 5.76 29.80 5.40
N PHE A 55 5.76 29.01 4.32
CA PHE A 55 6.25 27.62 4.41
C PHE A 55 7.74 27.58 4.79
N TYR A 56 8.59 28.33 4.09
CA TYR A 56 10.03 28.26 4.28
C TYR A 56 10.51 28.80 5.62
N GLU A 57 9.91 29.90 6.09
CA GLU A 57 10.36 30.60 7.31
C GLU A 57 9.75 30.00 8.59
N THR A 58 8.55 29.42 8.51
CA THR A 58 7.81 28.97 9.70
C THR A 58 7.66 27.46 9.73
N LEU A 59 7.08 26.87 8.66
CA LEU A 59 6.65 25.47 8.69
C LEU A 59 7.81 24.51 8.47
N LEU A 60 8.69 24.77 7.52
CA LEU A 60 9.82 23.90 7.17
C LEU A 60 10.79 23.68 8.34
N PRO A 61 11.23 24.72 9.10
CA PRO A 61 12.06 24.50 10.29
C PRO A 61 11.40 23.61 11.33
N SER A 62 10.11 23.82 11.57
CA SER A 62 9.30 23.01 12.49
C SER A 62 9.19 21.56 12.01
N LEU A 63 8.91 21.32 10.72
CA LEU A 63 8.84 19.96 10.14
C LEU A 63 10.17 19.22 10.30
N LYS A 64 11.30 19.88 10.02
CA LYS A 64 12.65 19.29 10.16
C LYS A 64 12.97 18.96 11.63
N HIS A 65 12.73 19.88 12.53
CA HIS A 65 12.96 19.68 13.95
C HIS A 65 12.12 18.52 14.50
N ASN A 66 10.83 18.54 14.23
CA ASN A 66 9.90 17.51 14.70
C ASN A 66 10.11 16.15 14.03
N LEU A 67 10.66 16.12 12.81
CA LEU A 67 11.11 14.88 12.18
C LEU A 67 12.32 14.30 12.94
N SER A 68 13.29 15.11 13.32
CA SER A 68 14.44 14.70 14.11
C SER A 68 14.02 14.10 15.46
N LEU A 69 13.07 14.73 16.15
CA LEU A 69 12.47 14.21 17.39
C LEU A 69 11.71 12.89 17.14
N THR A 70 10.97 12.78 16.04
CA THR A 70 10.29 11.55 15.66
C THR A 70 11.28 10.41 15.41
N LEU A 71 12.35 10.69 14.67
CA LEU A 71 13.40 9.71 14.37
C LEU A 71 14.16 9.26 15.62
N GLN A 72 14.18 10.03 16.70
CA GLN A 72 14.70 9.57 17.99
C GLN A 72 13.96 8.32 18.49
N HIS A 73 12.65 8.25 18.26
CA HIS A 73 11.83 7.10 18.64
C HIS A 73 11.78 6.02 17.54
N PHE A 74 11.95 6.42 16.30
CA PHE A 74 11.96 5.55 15.11
C PHE A 74 13.37 5.48 14.50
N PHE A 75 14.42 5.49 15.31
CA PHE A 75 15.80 5.58 14.83
C PHE A 75 16.20 4.50 13.80
N PRO A 76 15.66 3.24 13.80
CA PRO A 76 15.98 2.29 12.75
C PRO A 76 15.59 2.76 11.35
N LEU A 77 14.63 3.68 11.23
CA LEU A 77 14.21 4.21 9.93
C LEU A 77 15.23 5.14 9.28
N ALA A 78 16.16 5.72 10.06
CA ALA A 78 17.26 6.49 9.52
C ALA A 78 18.38 5.62 8.92
N GLY A 79 18.44 4.34 9.31
CA GLY A 79 19.46 3.40 8.86
C GLY A 79 19.23 2.82 7.46
N ASN A 80 19.97 1.76 7.18
CA ASN A 80 20.03 1.13 5.86
C ASN A 80 19.74 -0.36 5.93
N LEU A 81 19.07 -0.89 4.92
CA LEU A 81 19.00 -2.31 4.64
C LEU A 81 20.31 -2.74 3.96
N LEU A 82 21.00 -3.71 4.53
CA LEU A 82 22.16 -4.36 3.94
C LEU A 82 21.77 -5.75 3.45
N CYS A 83 22.07 -6.03 2.21
CA CYS A 83 21.80 -7.29 1.53
C CYS A 83 23.12 -7.93 1.08
N PRO A 84 23.89 -8.55 2.01
CA PRO A 84 25.13 -9.21 1.69
C PRO A 84 24.88 -10.45 0.81
N PRO A 85 25.93 -11.00 0.18
CA PRO A 85 25.86 -12.27 -0.52
C PRO A 85 25.62 -13.45 0.44
N GLN A 86 25.13 -14.56 -0.12
CA GLN A 86 25.01 -15.81 0.60
C GLN A 86 26.41 -16.24 1.13
N PRO A 87 26.50 -16.81 2.35
CA PRO A 87 25.40 -17.24 3.21
C PRO A 87 24.87 -16.19 4.20
N ASN A 88 25.33 -14.95 4.12
CA ASN A 88 25.00 -13.92 5.09
C ASN A 88 23.56 -13.43 4.89
N LYS A 89 22.81 -13.38 6.00
CA LYS A 89 21.40 -12.92 5.99
C LYS A 89 21.33 -11.40 5.79
N PRO A 90 20.25 -10.88 5.15
CA PRO A 90 19.99 -9.44 5.12
C PRO A 90 19.68 -8.92 6.52
N PHE A 91 20.08 -7.69 6.80
CA PHE A 91 19.87 -7.05 8.10
C PHE A 91 19.79 -5.53 7.96
N ILE A 92 19.30 -4.86 9.00
CA ILE A 92 19.25 -3.40 9.08
C ILE A 92 20.42 -2.93 9.95
N ARG A 93 21.16 -1.95 9.47
CA ARG A 93 22.22 -1.29 10.22
C ARG A 93 21.91 0.20 10.35
N CYS A 94 22.03 0.70 11.57
CA CYS A 94 21.97 2.11 11.91
C CYS A 94 23.32 2.52 12.50
N THR A 95 23.84 3.66 12.07
CA THR A 95 25.05 4.28 12.59
C THR A 95 24.75 5.70 13.07
N ASP A 96 25.69 6.31 13.77
CA ASP A 96 25.54 7.67 14.31
C ASP A 96 25.43 8.72 13.20
N ASP A 97 25.92 8.41 11.99
CA ASP A 97 25.90 9.30 10.82
C ASP A 97 24.63 9.12 9.95
N ASP A 98 23.77 8.15 10.28
CA ASP A 98 22.60 7.86 9.47
C ASP A 98 21.51 8.92 9.62
N SER A 99 20.80 9.17 8.51
CA SER A 99 19.77 10.21 8.43
C SER A 99 18.74 9.89 7.36
N VAL A 100 17.57 10.50 7.48
CA VAL A 100 16.53 10.46 6.46
C VAL A 100 16.64 11.66 5.54
N THR A 101 16.64 11.41 4.24
CA THR A 101 16.60 12.49 3.24
C THR A 101 15.21 13.12 3.22
N LEU A 102 15.15 14.43 3.44
CA LEU A 102 13.96 15.26 3.23
C LEU A 102 14.23 16.20 2.05
N THR A 103 13.49 16.00 0.95
CA THR A 103 13.59 16.84 -0.25
C THR A 103 12.45 17.85 -0.26
N ILE A 104 12.76 19.11 -0.56
CA ILE A 104 11.77 20.18 -0.75
C ILE A 104 11.73 20.53 -2.24
N VAL A 105 10.55 20.44 -2.80
CA VAL A 105 10.27 20.71 -4.22
C VAL A 105 9.25 21.83 -4.31
N GLU A 106 9.44 22.76 -5.24
CA GLU A 106 8.40 23.70 -5.66
C GLU A 106 7.84 23.25 -7.00
N SER A 107 6.51 23.20 -7.13
CA SER A 107 5.83 22.73 -8.34
C SER A 107 4.78 23.73 -8.81
N LYS A 108 4.76 23.98 -10.13
CA LYS A 108 3.72 24.76 -10.81
C LYS A 108 2.54 23.92 -11.31
N ALA A 109 2.54 22.61 -11.00
CA ALA A 109 1.43 21.73 -11.37
C ALA A 109 0.11 22.16 -10.69
N TYR A 110 -1.00 21.83 -11.34
CA TYR A 110 -2.32 22.25 -10.87
C TYR A 110 -2.75 21.45 -9.63
N PHE A 111 -2.55 22.01 -8.43
CA PHE A 111 -2.80 21.38 -7.13
C PHE A 111 -4.20 20.78 -7.03
N ASN A 112 -5.26 21.53 -7.39
CA ASN A 112 -6.63 21.06 -7.25
C ASN A 112 -6.94 19.83 -8.12
N HIS A 113 -6.28 19.68 -9.28
CA HIS A 113 -6.39 18.47 -10.09
C HIS A 113 -5.72 17.28 -9.42
N LEU A 114 -4.48 17.47 -8.92
CA LEU A 114 -3.71 16.40 -8.28
C LEU A 114 -4.35 15.91 -6.97
N SER A 115 -4.96 16.81 -6.22
CA SER A 115 -5.60 16.53 -4.91
C SER A 115 -7.09 16.15 -5.00
N SER A 116 -7.66 16.05 -6.20
CA SER A 116 -9.08 15.69 -6.40
C SER A 116 -9.31 14.18 -6.52
N ASN A 117 -10.59 13.78 -6.58
CA ASN A 117 -11.02 12.42 -6.90
C ASN A 117 -11.17 12.16 -8.42
N HIS A 118 -11.00 13.19 -9.27
CA HIS A 118 -11.07 13.03 -10.72
C HIS A 118 -10.00 12.08 -11.25
N PRO A 119 -10.28 11.35 -12.34
CA PRO A 119 -9.27 10.57 -13.03
C PRO A 119 -8.05 11.42 -13.42
N LYS A 120 -6.85 10.90 -13.21
CA LYS A 120 -5.59 11.59 -13.53
C LYS A 120 -4.56 10.61 -14.07
N ASN A 121 -3.67 11.09 -14.93
CA ASN A 121 -2.57 10.27 -15.39
C ASN A 121 -1.62 9.94 -14.23
N LEU A 122 -1.21 8.69 -14.12
CA LEU A 122 -0.32 8.23 -13.07
C LEU A 122 1.00 9.02 -13.06
N LYS A 123 1.55 9.34 -14.25
CA LYS A 123 2.75 10.15 -14.42
C LYS A 123 2.68 11.55 -13.81
N ASP A 124 1.46 12.09 -13.65
CA ASP A 124 1.27 13.42 -13.05
C ASP A 124 1.67 13.44 -11.58
N LEU A 125 1.72 12.26 -10.93
CA LEU A 125 2.09 12.09 -9.53
C LEU A 125 3.57 11.72 -9.33
N ASP A 126 4.30 11.35 -10.38
CA ASP A 126 5.66 10.80 -10.26
C ASP A 126 6.66 11.78 -9.64
N HIS A 127 6.58 13.07 -10.01
CA HIS A 127 7.47 14.11 -9.48
C HIS A 127 7.24 14.43 -7.99
N LEU A 128 6.14 13.94 -7.41
CA LEU A 128 5.79 14.13 -5.99
C LEU A 128 6.40 13.05 -5.09
N VAL A 129 6.96 12.00 -5.68
CA VAL A 129 7.41 10.80 -4.96
C VAL A 129 8.91 10.83 -4.73
N PRO A 130 9.40 10.84 -3.48
CA PRO A 130 10.83 10.72 -3.21
C PRO A 130 11.35 9.33 -3.61
N MET A 131 12.58 9.30 -4.14
CA MET A 131 13.22 8.05 -4.56
C MET A 131 14.13 7.50 -3.45
N LEU A 132 14.11 6.17 -3.29
CA LEU A 132 15.14 5.44 -2.55
C LEU A 132 16.12 4.86 -3.56
N THR A 133 17.38 5.22 -3.44
CA THR A 133 18.44 4.77 -4.35
C THR A 133 19.27 3.69 -3.69
N PHE A 134 19.50 2.59 -4.42
CA PHE A 134 20.45 1.57 -4.03
C PHE A 134 21.87 2.01 -4.30
N THR A 135 22.77 1.63 -3.41
CA THR A 135 24.21 1.62 -3.65
C THR A 135 24.75 0.21 -3.57
N THR A 136 25.84 -0.03 -4.24
CA THR A 136 26.55 -1.30 -4.21
C THR A 136 27.89 -1.10 -3.53
N VAL A 137 28.16 -1.92 -2.53
CA VAL A 137 29.48 -1.99 -1.90
C VAL A 137 30.16 -3.27 -2.40
N HIS A 138 31.25 -3.11 -3.12
CA HIS A 138 32.03 -4.23 -3.64
C HIS A 138 32.81 -4.89 -2.51
N GLY A 139 32.68 -6.22 -2.38
CA GLY A 139 33.47 -7.02 -1.46
C GLY A 139 34.79 -7.48 -2.12
N ASP A 140 35.69 -8.03 -1.32
CA ASP A 140 37.00 -8.52 -1.78
C ASP A 140 36.91 -9.70 -2.75
N ASP A 141 35.80 -10.45 -2.74
CA ASP A 141 35.55 -11.66 -3.56
C ASP A 141 34.65 -11.39 -4.78
N ASP A 142 34.60 -10.17 -5.32
CA ASP A 142 33.69 -9.79 -6.44
C ASP A 142 32.19 -9.98 -6.13
N GLU A 143 31.83 -10.18 -4.87
CA GLU A 143 30.45 -10.33 -4.42
C GLU A 143 29.93 -9.02 -3.80
N ASP A 144 28.89 -8.48 -4.42
CA ASP A 144 28.30 -7.20 -4.08
C ASP A 144 27.38 -7.27 -2.86
N THR A 145 27.57 -6.36 -1.91
CA THR A 145 26.56 -6.05 -0.90
C THR A 145 25.70 -4.89 -1.38
N TYR A 146 24.38 -5.12 -1.53
CA TYR A 146 23.45 -4.05 -1.86
C TYR A 146 23.02 -3.31 -0.60
N VAL A 147 23.05 -1.99 -0.65
CA VAL A 147 22.70 -1.10 0.47
C VAL A 147 21.58 -0.17 0.02
N SER A 148 20.51 -0.10 0.81
CA SER A 148 19.36 0.77 0.53
C SER A 148 18.92 1.53 1.77
N PRO A 149 18.74 2.87 1.68
CA PRO A 149 18.04 3.61 2.71
C PRO A 149 16.62 3.03 2.92
N LEU A 150 16.09 3.19 4.13
CA LEU A 150 14.80 2.63 4.50
C LEU A 150 13.64 3.59 4.26
N VAL A 151 13.88 4.90 4.37
CA VAL A 151 12.86 5.95 4.23
C VAL A 151 13.43 7.14 3.47
N ALA A 152 12.62 7.73 2.61
CA ALA A 152 12.84 9.05 2.03
C ALA A 152 11.53 9.86 2.12
N LEU A 153 11.66 11.16 2.36
CA LEU A 153 10.55 12.10 2.50
C LEU A 153 10.69 13.23 1.48
N GLN A 154 9.55 13.74 1.03
CA GLN A 154 9.50 14.93 0.17
C GLN A 154 8.32 15.81 0.59
N VAL A 155 8.55 17.12 0.61
CA VAL A 155 7.47 18.10 0.66
C VAL A 155 7.47 18.88 -0.63
N THR A 156 6.38 18.81 -1.37
CA THR A 156 6.17 19.60 -2.58
C THR A 156 5.26 20.76 -2.25
N VAL A 157 5.77 21.98 -2.47
CA VAL A 157 5.04 23.24 -2.28
C VAL A 157 4.40 23.64 -3.60
N PHE A 158 3.10 23.87 -3.57
CA PHE A 158 2.31 24.47 -4.65
C PHE A 158 1.99 25.91 -4.24
N PRO A 159 2.71 26.92 -4.73
CA PRO A 159 2.60 28.31 -4.27
C PRO A 159 1.15 28.81 -4.22
N ASN A 160 0.71 29.31 -3.06
CA ASN A 160 -0.64 29.83 -2.78
C ASN A 160 -1.79 28.82 -2.88
N HIS A 161 -1.50 27.50 -2.97
CA HIS A 161 -2.54 26.48 -3.12
C HIS A 161 -2.45 25.38 -2.06
N GLY A 162 -1.28 24.77 -1.89
CA GLY A 162 -1.20 23.63 -1.01
C GLY A 162 0.19 23.02 -0.88
N LEU A 163 0.24 21.92 -0.13
CA LEU A 163 1.42 21.10 0.09
C LEU A 163 1.10 19.65 -0.24
N CYS A 164 2.11 18.91 -0.74
CA CYS A 164 2.07 17.46 -0.76
C CYS A 164 3.22 16.93 0.10
N ILE A 165 2.92 16.22 1.19
CA ILE A 165 3.90 15.50 2.00
C ILE A 165 3.91 14.05 1.50
N ALA A 166 5.07 13.58 1.07
CA ALA A 166 5.25 12.26 0.49
C ALA A 166 6.27 11.43 1.29
N ILE A 167 5.96 10.16 1.43
CA ILE A 167 6.86 9.16 2.01
C ILE A 167 7.06 8.02 1.01
N THR A 168 8.32 7.64 0.83
CA THR A 168 8.71 6.34 0.26
C THR A 168 9.41 5.55 1.33
N ASN A 169 8.94 4.35 1.62
CA ASN A 169 9.63 3.45 2.54
C ASN A 169 9.85 2.07 1.92
N SER A 170 10.97 1.45 2.27
CA SER A 170 11.19 0.03 1.99
C SER A 170 10.16 -0.80 2.75
N HIS A 171 9.51 -1.74 2.05
CA HIS A 171 8.49 -2.58 2.69
C HIS A 171 9.09 -3.53 3.74
N VAL A 172 10.40 -3.78 3.68
CA VAL A 172 11.09 -4.66 4.63
C VAL A 172 11.01 -4.18 6.07
N ILE A 173 10.98 -2.85 6.30
CA ILE A 173 11.01 -2.28 7.66
C ILE A 173 9.63 -2.00 8.23
N MET A 174 8.63 -1.76 7.37
CA MET A 174 7.29 -1.33 7.79
C MET A 174 6.22 -1.91 6.89
N ASP A 175 5.22 -2.55 7.51
CA ASP A 175 3.94 -2.80 6.87
C ASP A 175 3.05 -1.54 6.81
N GLY A 176 1.85 -1.68 6.24
CA GLY A 176 0.94 -0.54 6.08
C GLY A 176 0.52 0.12 7.41
N ARG A 177 0.34 -0.66 8.49
CA ARG A 177 0.03 -0.16 9.83
C ARG A 177 1.22 0.59 10.43
N SER A 178 2.40 0.01 10.36
CA SER A 178 3.64 0.63 10.87
C SER A 178 4.00 1.92 10.12
N SER A 179 3.81 1.96 8.79
CA SER A 179 4.02 3.18 7.99
C SER A 179 3.03 4.28 8.37
N CYS A 180 1.75 3.94 8.62
CA CYS A 180 0.77 4.91 9.12
C CYS A 180 1.09 5.37 10.54
N TYR A 181 1.60 4.48 11.38
CA TYR A 181 2.00 4.82 12.74
C TYR A 181 3.15 5.83 12.75
N PHE A 182 4.18 5.63 11.94
CA PHE A 182 5.29 6.58 11.79
C PHE A 182 4.83 7.97 11.37
N ILE A 183 4.04 8.07 10.29
CA ILE A 183 3.62 9.37 9.76
C ILE A 183 2.67 10.12 10.73
N LYS A 184 1.79 9.37 11.42
CA LYS A 184 0.91 9.92 12.46
C LYS A 184 1.69 10.37 13.69
N TYR A 185 2.72 9.64 14.06
CA TYR A 185 3.62 10.02 15.15
C TYR A 185 4.30 11.36 14.86
N TRP A 186 4.88 11.49 13.66
CA TRP A 186 5.49 12.75 13.22
C TRP A 186 4.47 13.90 13.19
N SER A 187 3.30 13.67 12.61
CA SER A 187 2.26 14.71 12.56
C SER A 187 1.77 15.10 13.94
N SER A 188 1.67 14.16 14.89
CA SER A 188 1.28 14.46 16.27
C SER A 188 2.33 15.32 17.00
N ILE A 189 3.63 15.04 16.81
CA ILE A 189 4.67 15.89 17.37
C ILE A 189 4.58 17.31 16.78
N CYS A 190 4.37 17.43 15.47
CA CYS A 190 4.22 18.73 14.81
C CYS A 190 3.02 19.52 15.35
N ARG A 191 1.88 18.85 15.59
CA ARG A 191 0.63 19.49 16.01
C ARG A 191 0.62 19.88 17.49
N SER A 192 1.13 19.02 18.37
CA SER A 192 0.91 19.14 19.83
C SER A 192 2.11 18.76 20.69
N GLY A 193 3.31 18.65 20.12
CA GLY A 193 4.50 18.24 20.84
C GLY A 193 4.51 16.74 21.22
N GLY A 194 3.57 15.93 20.68
CA GLY A 194 3.58 14.49 20.90
C GLY A 194 3.10 14.02 22.28
N VAL A 195 2.19 14.75 22.90
CA VAL A 195 1.56 14.33 24.16
C VAL A 195 0.86 12.98 23.98
N ASP A 196 1.06 12.04 24.91
CA ASP A 196 0.45 10.69 24.94
C ASP A 196 0.90 9.72 23.82
N LEU A 197 2.05 9.93 23.20
CA LEU A 197 2.58 9.00 22.20
C LEU A 197 3.22 7.77 22.87
N THR A 198 2.85 6.59 22.40
CA THR A 198 3.41 5.33 22.85
C THR A 198 4.75 5.04 22.15
N THR A 199 5.70 4.38 22.83
CA THR A 199 7.02 4.06 22.27
C THR A 199 6.92 2.95 21.22
N PRO A 200 7.49 3.13 20.01
CA PRO A 200 7.56 2.07 19.01
C PRO A 200 8.42 0.91 19.46
N CYS A 201 7.98 -0.32 19.13
CA CYS A 201 8.71 -1.54 19.41
C CYS A 201 9.31 -2.09 18.11
N PHE A 202 10.64 -2.21 18.05
CA PHE A 202 11.37 -2.78 16.91
C PHE A 202 11.93 -4.18 17.18
N ASP A 203 11.57 -4.76 18.31
CA ASP A 203 12.06 -6.08 18.69
C ASP A 203 11.55 -7.16 17.73
N ARG A 204 12.48 -7.84 17.04
CA ARG A 204 12.18 -8.93 16.09
C ARG A 204 12.06 -10.29 16.79
N GLU A 205 12.53 -10.41 18.01
CA GLU A 205 12.48 -11.64 18.80
C GLU A 205 11.07 -11.94 19.36
N VAL A 206 10.14 -10.96 19.22
CA VAL A 206 8.71 -11.18 19.53
C VAL A 206 8.08 -12.31 18.70
N PHE A 207 8.66 -12.66 17.54
CA PHE A 207 8.17 -13.73 16.69
C PHE A 207 8.87 -15.05 16.96
N LYS A 208 8.08 -16.13 17.05
CA LYS A 208 8.56 -17.51 17.18
C LYS A 208 8.29 -18.25 15.88
N ASP A 209 9.35 -18.66 15.20
CA ASP A 209 9.23 -19.46 13.98
C ASP A 209 9.05 -20.94 14.30
N THR A 210 7.83 -21.32 14.63
CA THR A 210 7.48 -22.71 14.99
C THR A 210 7.33 -23.63 13.78
N LYS A 211 7.33 -23.05 12.55
CA LYS A 211 7.14 -23.80 11.30
C LYS A 211 8.42 -23.88 10.45
N GLY A 212 9.53 -23.28 10.89
CA GLY A 212 10.78 -23.22 10.11
C GLY A 212 10.68 -22.37 8.84
N LEU A 213 9.82 -21.35 8.84
CA LEU A 213 9.57 -20.48 7.69
C LEU A 213 10.78 -19.60 7.34
N GLU A 214 11.64 -19.28 8.32
CA GLU A 214 12.84 -18.49 8.08
C GLU A 214 13.73 -19.14 7.02
N ALA A 215 13.99 -20.44 7.13
CA ALA A 215 14.82 -21.17 6.17
C ALA A 215 14.21 -21.15 4.76
N ILE A 216 12.88 -21.27 4.65
CA ILE A 216 12.17 -21.25 3.38
C ILE A 216 12.25 -19.86 2.76
N PHE A 217 11.96 -18.82 3.54
CA PHE A 217 11.96 -17.44 3.04
C PHE A 217 13.36 -16.92 2.72
N LEU A 218 14.40 -17.38 3.45
CA LEU A 218 15.79 -17.09 3.10
C LEU A 218 16.19 -17.72 1.78
N ARG A 219 15.85 -18.98 1.53
CA ARG A 219 16.07 -19.62 0.23
C ARG A 219 15.41 -18.80 -0.89
N ASP A 220 14.13 -18.44 -0.71
CA ASP A 220 13.39 -17.66 -1.69
C ASP A 220 13.98 -16.26 -1.91
N TYR A 221 14.51 -15.64 -0.85
CA TYR A 221 15.21 -14.37 -0.90
C TYR A 221 16.51 -14.48 -1.72
N PHE A 222 17.36 -15.49 -1.47
CA PHE A 222 18.62 -15.64 -2.19
C PHE A 222 18.40 -15.96 -3.67
N GLU A 223 17.42 -16.78 -4.01
CA GLU A 223 17.03 -17.02 -5.40
C GLU A 223 16.63 -15.71 -6.11
N GLU A 224 15.86 -14.84 -5.46
CA GLU A 224 15.48 -13.56 -6.04
C GLU A 224 16.65 -12.57 -6.12
N ARG A 225 17.47 -12.51 -5.06
CA ARG A 225 18.65 -11.66 -5.00
C ARG A 225 19.61 -11.93 -6.17
N SER A 226 19.77 -13.17 -6.57
CA SER A 226 20.61 -13.55 -7.72
C SER A 226 20.24 -12.84 -9.03
N THR A 227 18.99 -12.37 -9.15
CA THR A 227 18.47 -11.65 -10.33
C THR A 227 18.61 -10.13 -10.23
N TRP A 228 19.05 -9.57 -9.08
CA TRP A 228 19.03 -8.13 -8.84
C TRP A 228 20.02 -7.37 -9.72
N LYS A 229 21.20 -7.92 -9.99
CA LYS A 229 22.21 -7.28 -10.85
C LYS A 229 21.61 -6.90 -12.21
N ASP A 230 20.81 -7.78 -12.80
CA ASP A 230 20.16 -7.52 -14.08
C ASP A 230 18.93 -6.59 -13.94
N LYS A 231 18.15 -6.78 -12.89
CA LYS A 231 16.99 -5.88 -12.60
C LYS A 231 17.43 -4.44 -12.34
N LEU A 232 18.52 -4.22 -11.60
CA LEU A 232 19.05 -2.88 -11.32
C LEU A 232 19.56 -2.18 -12.57
N LYS A 233 20.18 -2.90 -13.50
CA LYS A 233 20.56 -2.37 -14.83
C LYS A 233 19.33 -1.92 -15.62
N LEU A 234 18.22 -2.67 -15.55
CA LEU A 234 16.98 -2.35 -16.24
C LEU A 234 16.24 -1.15 -15.60
N ILE A 235 16.28 -1.00 -14.27
CA ILE A 235 15.62 0.13 -13.58
C ILE A 235 16.19 1.48 -14.04
N GLY A 236 17.50 1.54 -14.36
CA GLY A 236 18.13 2.75 -14.91
C GLY A 236 17.87 3.00 -16.39
N GLN A 237 17.31 2.03 -17.13
CA GLN A 237 17.11 2.08 -18.58
C GLN A 237 15.64 2.06 -19.03
N THR A 238 14.72 1.68 -18.14
CA THR A 238 13.30 1.68 -18.50
C THR A 238 12.75 3.10 -18.47
N PRO A 239 12.18 3.60 -19.58
CA PRO A 239 11.29 4.75 -19.52
C PRO A 239 10.21 4.48 -18.49
N ASN A 240 9.80 5.50 -17.73
CA ASN A 240 8.67 5.39 -16.83
C ASN A 240 7.45 4.90 -17.65
N HIS A 241 7.13 3.61 -17.55
CA HIS A 241 5.95 3.01 -18.20
C HIS A 241 4.62 3.50 -17.60
N HIS A 242 4.64 4.63 -16.89
CA HIS A 242 3.46 5.24 -16.29
C HIS A 242 2.66 6.09 -17.29
N GLU A 243 3.15 6.21 -18.53
CA GLU A 243 2.62 7.21 -19.47
C GLU A 243 1.15 7.02 -19.84
N ASP A 244 0.65 5.80 -19.77
CA ASP A 244 -0.67 5.45 -20.29
C ASP A 244 -1.69 5.02 -19.22
N TYR A 245 -1.33 5.04 -17.93
CA TYR A 245 -2.26 4.64 -16.88
C TYR A 245 -3.03 5.81 -16.30
N VAL A 246 -4.35 5.62 -16.19
CA VAL A 246 -5.27 6.54 -15.51
C VAL A 246 -5.56 6.01 -14.11
N LYS A 247 -5.29 6.83 -13.11
CA LYS A 247 -5.66 6.54 -11.73
C LYS A 247 -6.99 7.19 -11.40
N ALA A 248 -7.94 6.40 -10.91
CA ALA A 248 -9.27 6.88 -10.55
C ALA A 248 -9.73 6.38 -9.18
N THR A 249 -10.62 7.13 -8.55
CA THR A 249 -11.17 6.83 -7.23
C THR A 249 -12.65 6.51 -7.34
N VAL A 250 -13.07 5.40 -6.73
CA VAL A 250 -14.47 5.05 -6.49
C VAL A 250 -14.74 5.14 -5.00
N SER A 251 -15.77 5.88 -4.60
CA SER A 251 -16.11 6.12 -3.19
C SER A 251 -17.51 5.61 -2.88
N PHE A 252 -17.62 4.81 -1.82
CA PHE A 252 -18.88 4.32 -1.28
C PHE A 252 -19.18 4.98 0.05
N GLY A 253 -20.37 5.55 0.18
CA GLY A 253 -20.87 6.10 1.45
C GLY A 253 -21.39 5.00 2.39
N ARG A 254 -21.77 5.42 3.61
CA ARG A 254 -22.37 4.50 4.59
C ARG A 254 -23.62 3.80 4.04
N ASP A 255 -24.51 4.54 3.39
CA ASP A 255 -25.76 4.01 2.86
C ASP A 255 -25.52 2.97 1.73
N ASP A 256 -24.51 3.19 0.87
CA ASP A 256 -24.14 2.24 -0.17
C ASP A 256 -23.62 0.95 0.47
N ILE A 257 -22.76 1.06 1.49
CA ILE A 257 -22.19 -0.09 2.21
C ILE A 257 -23.28 -0.87 2.94
N ASP A 258 -24.21 -0.19 3.59
CA ASP A 258 -25.34 -0.83 4.29
C ASP A 258 -26.34 -1.43 3.31
N GLY A 259 -26.54 -0.81 2.13
CA GLY A 259 -27.26 -1.41 1.01
C GLY A 259 -26.64 -2.72 0.52
N MET A 260 -25.32 -2.73 0.31
CA MET A 260 -24.56 -3.94 -0.06
C MET A 260 -24.76 -5.07 0.96
N LYS A 261 -24.67 -4.76 2.26
CA LYS A 261 -24.87 -5.77 3.33
C LYS A 261 -26.30 -6.33 3.31
N ARG A 262 -27.32 -5.46 3.25
CA ARG A 262 -28.72 -5.89 3.19
C ARG A 262 -28.97 -6.78 1.97
N TRP A 263 -28.46 -6.38 0.81
CA TRP A 263 -28.60 -7.18 -0.42
C TRP A 263 -28.02 -8.59 -0.25
N VAL A 264 -26.78 -8.71 0.26
CA VAL A 264 -26.15 -10.01 0.50
C VAL A 264 -26.98 -10.88 1.43
N LEU A 265 -27.47 -10.32 2.54
CA LEU A 265 -28.32 -11.07 3.50
C LEU A 265 -29.63 -11.52 2.86
N ASN A 266 -30.31 -10.66 2.13
CA ASN A 266 -31.57 -11.00 1.44
C ASN A 266 -31.39 -12.12 0.39
N GLN A 267 -30.25 -12.09 -0.35
CA GLN A 267 -29.96 -13.15 -1.33
C GLN A 267 -29.66 -14.49 -0.64
N LEU A 268 -29.01 -14.47 0.51
CA LEU A 268 -28.73 -15.68 1.29
C LEU A 268 -30.02 -16.27 1.90
N GLU A 269 -30.93 -15.41 2.34
CA GLU A 269 -32.24 -15.82 2.86
C GLU A 269 -33.12 -16.47 1.76
N LYS A 270 -33.20 -15.82 0.58
CA LYS A 270 -33.96 -16.35 -0.58
C LYS A 270 -33.48 -17.73 -1.04
N ASN A 271 -32.19 -18.03 -0.82
CA ASN A 271 -31.62 -19.31 -1.25
C ASN A 271 -31.52 -20.35 -0.11
N ASP A 272 -32.18 -20.14 1.01
CA ASP A 272 -32.10 -21.00 2.20
C ASP A 272 -30.65 -21.19 2.73
N GLU A 273 -29.77 -20.23 2.46
CA GLU A 273 -28.36 -20.27 2.83
C GLU A 273 -28.02 -19.34 4.01
N LEU A 274 -29.01 -18.79 4.71
CA LEU A 274 -28.79 -17.82 5.79
C LEU A 274 -27.91 -18.39 6.92
N MET A 275 -28.05 -19.68 7.21
CA MET A 275 -27.19 -20.40 8.17
C MET A 275 -25.72 -20.51 7.73
N LYS A 276 -25.45 -20.30 6.43
CA LYS A 276 -24.10 -20.24 5.83
C LYS A 276 -23.62 -18.81 5.62
N ALA A 277 -24.37 -17.81 6.15
CA ALA A 277 -23.97 -16.41 6.06
C ALA A 277 -22.60 -16.20 6.74
N PRO A 278 -21.72 -15.39 6.14
CA PRO A 278 -20.48 -15.02 6.81
C PRO A 278 -20.80 -14.39 8.16
N GLN A 279 -20.16 -14.84 9.22
CA GLN A 279 -20.35 -14.34 10.59
C GLN A 279 -20.11 -12.81 10.68
N TYR A 280 -19.42 -12.23 9.69
CA TYR A 280 -19.05 -10.82 9.66
C TYR A 280 -19.08 -10.25 8.24
N LEU A 281 -20.08 -9.44 7.93
CA LEU A 281 -20.13 -8.61 6.73
C LEU A 281 -19.51 -7.24 7.02
N SER A 282 -18.16 -7.19 7.09
CA SER A 282 -17.44 -5.94 7.29
C SER A 282 -17.50 -5.04 6.04
N LYS A 283 -17.25 -3.73 6.22
CA LYS A 283 -17.10 -2.78 5.09
C LYS A 283 -16.11 -3.32 4.05
N PHE A 284 -14.96 -3.85 4.48
CA PHE A 284 -13.95 -4.44 3.61
C PHE A 284 -14.53 -5.56 2.75
N VAL A 285 -15.22 -6.52 3.36
CA VAL A 285 -15.72 -7.70 2.67
C VAL A 285 -16.75 -7.33 1.58
N VAL A 286 -17.75 -6.50 1.93
CA VAL A 286 -18.82 -6.17 1.00
C VAL A 286 -18.35 -5.24 -0.12
N THR A 287 -17.54 -4.22 0.19
CA THR A 287 -17.05 -3.30 -0.85
C THR A 287 -16.05 -3.97 -1.78
N CYS A 288 -15.13 -4.77 -1.25
CA CYS A 288 -14.18 -5.52 -2.08
C CYS A 288 -14.86 -6.58 -2.93
N GLY A 289 -15.85 -7.29 -2.39
CA GLY A 289 -16.63 -8.29 -3.16
C GLY A 289 -17.42 -7.64 -4.29
N PHE A 290 -18.04 -6.47 -4.02
CA PHE A 290 -18.77 -5.71 -5.03
C PHE A 290 -17.84 -5.20 -6.14
N VAL A 291 -16.69 -4.61 -5.78
CA VAL A 291 -15.71 -4.11 -6.75
C VAL A 291 -15.08 -5.24 -7.55
N TRP A 292 -14.76 -6.39 -6.93
CA TRP A 292 -14.20 -7.54 -7.65
C TRP A 292 -15.16 -8.10 -8.70
N ALA A 293 -16.42 -8.34 -8.34
CA ALA A 293 -17.43 -8.80 -9.29
C ALA A 293 -17.68 -7.77 -10.42
N SER A 294 -17.75 -6.48 -10.08
CA SER A 294 -17.92 -5.39 -11.05
C SER A 294 -16.72 -5.26 -11.99
N TRP A 295 -15.49 -5.43 -11.48
CA TRP A 295 -14.28 -5.42 -12.28
C TRP A 295 -14.26 -6.54 -13.31
N VAL A 296 -14.59 -7.77 -12.89
CA VAL A 296 -14.61 -8.93 -13.80
C VAL A 296 -15.68 -8.74 -14.88
N LYS A 297 -16.87 -8.24 -14.52
CA LYS A 297 -17.91 -7.90 -15.49
C LYS A 297 -17.44 -6.83 -16.49
N ALA A 298 -16.81 -5.77 -16.01
CA ALA A 298 -16.34 -4.70 -16.88
C ALA A 298 -15.21 -5.13 -17.82
N LYS A 299 -14.25 -5.87 -17.29
CA LYS A 299 -13.05 -6.31 -18.03
C LYS A 299 -13.39 -7.27 -19.15
N TYR A 300 -14.31 -8.19 -18.92
CA TYR A 300 -14.66 -9.27 -19.86
C TYR A 300 -16.05 -9.07 -20.52
N ARG A 301 -16.40 -7.81 -20.81
CA ARG A 301 -17.69 -7.42 -21.41
C ARG A 301 -17.94 -7.94 -22.82
N HIS A 302 -16.86 -8.14 -23.60
CA HIS A 302 -16.93 -8.56 -24.99
C HIS A 302 -17.03 -10.07 -25.19
N ASP A 303 -16.81 -10.83 -24.12
CA ASP A 303 -16.84 -12.29 -24.16
C ASP A 303 -18.29 -12.84 -24.25
N ASP A 304 -19.33 -11.99 -24.18
CA ASP A 304 -20.73 -12.40 -24.22
C ASP A 304 -21.30 -12.56 -25.66
N ASN A 305 -20.55 -12.15 -26.70
CA ASN A 305 -21.06 -12.06 -28.09
C ASN A 305 -20.46 -13.07 -29.08
N ASN A 306 -19.50 -13.88 -28.67
CA ASN A 306 -18.96 -14.97 -29.48
C ASN A 306 -19.09 -16.27 -28.70
N ASP A 307 -19.16 -17.42 -29.40
CA ASP A 307 -19.03 -18.75 -28.79
C ASP A 307 -17.82 -18.75 -27.86
N GLU A 308 -18.07 -18.42 -26.58
CA GLU A 308 -17.01 -18.33 -25.58
C GLU A 308 -16.28 -19.67 -25.56
N ASP A 309 -14.98 -19.65 -25.82
CA ASP A 309 -14.15 -20.81 -25.55
C ASP A 309 -14.40 -21.22 -24.10
N GLU A 310 -14.96 -22.41 -23.89
CA GLU A 310 -15.28 -22.94 -22.55
C GLU A 310 -14.07 -22.81 -21.60
N GLN A 311 -12.85 -22.79 -22.15
CA GLN A 311 -11.62 -22.60 -21.40
C GLN A 311 -11.50 -21.17 -20.81
N GLU A 312 -11.98 -20.13 -21.52
CA GLU A 312 -11.90 -18.73 -21.03
C GLU A 312 -12.85 -18.48 -19.85
N ILE A 313 -14.09 -18.95 -19.93
CA ILE A 313 -15.09 -18.78 -18.85
C ILE A 313 -14.77 -19.60 -17.60
N MET A 314 -13.98 -20.67 -17.75
CA MET A 314 -13.51 -21.51 -16.64
C MET A 314 -12.21 -21.02 -16.01
N LYS A 315 -11.59 -19.92 -16.51
CA LYS A 315 -10.39 -19.34 -15.92
C LYS A 315 -10.62 -18.88 -14.49
N GLU A 316 -9.58 -19.04 -13.68
CA GLU A 316 -9.59 -18.67 -12.28
C GLU A 316 -9.33 -17.17 -12.14
N GLU A 317 -10.17 -16.51 -11.36
CA GLU A 317 -10.03 -15.12 -10.93
C GLU A 317 -9.66 -15.13 -9.44
N TYR A 318 -8.60 -14.41 -9.10
CA TYR A 318 -8.10 -14.36 -7.74
C TYR A 318 -8.31 -12.99 -7.12
N PHE A 319 -8.79 -12.97 -5.90
CA PHE A 319 -8.80 -11.80 -5.04
C PHE A 319 -7.78 -12.00 -3.93
N ARG A 320 -6.81 -11.10 -3.80
CA ARG A 320 -5.70 -11.24 -2.87
C ARG A 320 -5.56 -10.00 -2.00
N PHE A 321 -5.23 -10.19 -0.72
CA PHE A 321 -4.95 -9.11 0.22
C PHE A 321 -3.97 -9.58 1.30
N ALA A 322 -3.28 -8.61 1.92
CA ALA A 322 -2.51 -8.86 3.12
C ALA A 322 -3.34 -8.48 4.34
N ALA A 323 -3.30 -9.30 5.39
CA ALA A 323 -4.01 -9.04 6.64
C ALA A 323 -3.02 -8.90 7.81
N ASP A 324 -3.25 -7.91 8.67
CA ASP A 324 -2.54 -7.75 9.94
C ASP A 324 -2.88 -8.94 10.86
N CYS A 325 -1.87 -9.62 11.34
CA CYS A 325 -2.02 -10.78 12.21
C CYS A 325 -1.41 -10.60 13.62
N ARG A 326 -1.15 -9.34 14.05
CA ARG A 326 -0.57 -9.06 15.39
C ARG A 326 -1.40 -9.63 16.54
N ASP A 327 -2.70 -9.65 16.41
CA ASP A 327 -3.67 -10.15 17.39
C ASP A 327 -4.15 -11.59 17.09
N ARG A 328 -3.38 -12.36 16.30
CA ARG A 328 -3.73 -13.72 15.85
C ARG A 328 -2.73 -14.79 16.25
N PHE A 329 -1.59 -14.40 16.80
CA PHE A 329 -0.64 -15.35 17.36
C PHE A 329 -1.07 -15.80 18.76
N GLU A 330 -0.69 -17.02 19.15
CA GLU A 330 -0.92 -17.55 20.51
C GLU A 330 -0.12 -16.81 21.58
N TYR A 331 0.83 -15.98 21.16
CA TYR A 331 1.66 -15.13 22.02
C TYR A 331 1.44 -13.65 21.65
N PRO A 332 1.58 -12.72 22.63
CA PRO A 332 1.29 -11.32 22.40
C PRO A 332 2.34 -10.66 21.51
N ILE A 333 1.88 -9.96 20.47
CA ILE A 333 2.70 -9.03 19.71
C ILE A 333 2.35 -7.61 20.18
N PRO A 334 3.36 -6.78 20.54
CA PRO A 334 3.08 -5.41 20.99
C PRO A 334 2.25 -4.63 19.97
N ALA A 335 1.25 -3.92 20.44
CA ALA A 335 0.40 -3.08 19.56
C ALA A 335 1.22 -1.98 18.83
N THR A 336 2.36 -1.58 19.44
CA THR A 336 3.32 -0.60 18.89
C THR A 336 4.43 -1.22 18.05
N TYR A 337 4.34 -2.53 17.73
CA TYR A 337 5.34 -3.19 16.91
C TYR A 337 5.47 -2.55 15.53
N VAL A 338 6.69 -2.14 15.18
CA VAL A 338 7.07 -1.58 13.88
C VAL A 338 7.85 -2.61 13.09
N GLY A 339 7.25 -3.14 12.04
CA GLY A 339 7.79 -4.21 11.20
C GLY A 339 6.68 -4.84 10.38
N ASN A 340 6.97 -5.98 9.75
CA ASN A 340 5.95 -6.75 9.07
C ASN A 340 5.32 -7.77 10.00
N CYS A 341 4.01 -7.69 10.14
CA CYS A 341 3.20 -8.71 10.80
C CYS A 341 1.96 -9.00 9.94
N LEU A 342 2.23 -9.53 8.75
CA LEU A 342 1.25 -9.73 7.70
C LEU A 342 1.18 -11.19 7.28
N THR A 343 -0.05 -11.65 7.06
CA THR A 343 -0.33 -12.89 6.35
C THR A 343 -0.94 -12.60 4.99
N ARG A 344 -0.86 -13.58 4.08
CA ARG A 344 -1.38 -13.48 2.71
C ARG A 344 -2.68 -14.26 2.60
N CYS A 345 -3.76 -13.54 2.34
CA CYS A 345 -5.09 -14.09 2.15
C CYS A 345 -5.48 -14.05 0.67
N HIS A 346 -6.22 -15.06 0.22
CA HIS A 346 -6.77 -15.06 -1.13
C HIS A 346 -8.13 -15.77 -1.19
N ALA A 347 -8.96 -15.33 -2.11
CA ALA A 347 -10.16 -16.03 -2.56
C ALA A 347 -10.01 -16.35 -4.05
N MET A 348 -10.57 -17.46 -4.51
CA MET A 348 -10.58 -17.87 -5.90
C MET A 348 -12.00 -18.23 -6.31
N LEU A 349 -12.43 -17.72 -7.46
CA LEU A 349 -13.69 -18.06 -8.13
C LEU A 349 -13.45 -18.23 -9.62
N LYS A 350 -14.30 -18.97 -10.30
CA LYS A 350 -14.30 -19.01 -11.76
C LYS A 350 -14.85 -17.68 -12.30
N ARG A 351 -14.33 -17.23 -13.45
CA ARG A 351 -14.81 -16.02 -14.14
C ARG A 351 -16.31 -16.03 -14.35
N LYS A 352 -16.84 -17.16 -14.83
CA LYS A 352 -18.28 -17.39 -15.01
C LYS A 352 -19.09 -17.14 -13.73
N GLU A 353 -18.58 -17.51 -12.58
CA GLU A 353 -19.27 -17.31 -11.31
C GLU A 353 -19.36 -15.84 -10.93
N LEU A 354 -18.28 -15.06 -11.19
CA LEU A 354 -18.25 -13.62 -10.91
C LEU A 354 -19.09 -12.80 -11.88
N LYS A 355 -19.12 -13.17 -13.17
CA LYS A 355 -19.97 -12.53 -14.19
C LYS A 355 -21.44 -12.82 -13.98
N GLY A 356 -21.77 -14.04 -13.55
CA GLY A 356 -23.15 -14.54 -13.46
C GLY A 356 -23.98 -13.88 -12.36
N GLU A 357 -25.26 -14.25 -12.34
CA GLU A 357 -26.18 -13.89 -11.27
C GLU A 357 -25.66 -14.38 -9.91
N GLY A 358 -25.72 -13.51 -8.89
CA GLY A 358 -25.16 -13.82 -7.57
C GLY A 358 -23.64 -13.71 -7.48
N GLY A 359 -22.93 -13.27 -8.53
CA GLY A 359 -21.45 -13.14 -8.52
C GLY A 359 -20.94 -12.28 -7.37
N PHE A 360 -21.63 -11.19 -7.05
CA PHE A 360 -21.31 -10.35 -5.89
C PHE A 360 -21.41 -11.14 -4.57
N VAL A 361 -22.46 -11.91 -4.35
CA VAL A 361 -22.63 -12.72 -3.13
C VAL A 361 -21.54 -13.79 -3.02
N LYS A 362 -21.21 -14.45 -4.15
CA LYS A 362 -20.11 -15.44 -4.19
C LYS A 362 -18.76 -14.80 -3.85
N ALA A 363 -18.47 -13.61 -4.39
CA ALA A 363 -17.26 -12.85 -4.08
C ALA A 363 -17.18 -12.52 -2.59
N VAL A 364 -18.27 -12.03 -1.98
CA VAL A 364 -18.36 -11.76 -0.54
C VAL A 364 -18.11 -13.03 0.27
N LYS A 365 -18.73 -14.16 -0.07
CA LYS A 365 -18.51 -15.45 0.62
C LYS A 365 -17.07 -15.91 0.52
N GLY A 366 -16.45 -15.79 -0.65
CA GLY A 366 -15.05 -16.17 -0.88
C GLY A 366 -14.08 -15.33 -0.03
N ILE A 367 -14.24 -14.01 -0.02
CA ILE A 367 -13.39 -13.09 0.77
C ILE A 367 -13.61 -13.32 2.27
N ALA A 368 -14.86 -13.46 2.71
CA ALA A 368 -15.18 -13.71 4.12
C ALA A 368 -14.60 -15.05 4.61
N ARG A 369 -14.63 -16.10 3.79
CA ARG A 369 -13.99 -17.38 4.08
C ARG A 369 -12.49 -17.24 4.23
N ALA A 370 -11.82 -16.54 3.32
CA ALA A 370 -10.37 -16.29 3.42
C ALA A 370 -9.98 -15.57 4.73
N ILE A 371 -10.84 -14.64 5.22
CA ILE A 371 -10.64 -13.98 6.51
C ILE A 371 -10.86 -14.95 7.68
N THR A 372 -11.85 -15.83 7.60
CA THR A 372 -12.12 -16.83 8.65
C THR A 372 -10.97 -17.82 8.75
N ASP A 373 -10.49 -18.33 7.62
CA ASP A 373 -9.35 -19.26 7.55
C ASP A 373 -8.08 -18.60 8.16
N MET A 374 -7.81 -17.34 7.83
CA MET A 374 -6.71 -16.58 8.41
C MET A 374 -6.83 -16.37 9.92
N LYS A 375 -8.05 -16.18 10.44
CA LYS A 375 -8.25 -16.05 11.90
C LYS A 375 -7.96 -17.34 12.64
N THR A 376 -8.20 -18.47 12.01
CA THR A 376 -7.96 -19.80 12.59
C THR A 376 -6.50 -20.18 12.52
N GLU A 377 -5.82 -19.87 11.40
CA GLU A 377 -4.41 -20.20 11.18
C GLU A 377 -3.74 -19.08 10.35
N PRO A 378 -3.12 -18.07 11.03
CA PRO A 378 -2.57 -16.89 10.34
C PRO A 378 -1.52 -17.19 9.27
N LEU A 379 -0.67 -18.21 9.50
CA LEU A 379 0.43 -18.60 8.61
C LEU A 379 0.14 -19.92 7.88
N LYS A 380 -1.14 -20.17 7.58
CA LYS A 380 -1.53 -21.29 6.76
C LYS A 380 -0.89 -21.19 5.38
N ASP A 381 -0.35 -22.30 4.88
CA ASP A 381 0.32 -22.40 3.57
C ASP A 381 1.45 -21.39 3.34
N ALA A 382 2.03 -20.82 4.41
CA ALA A 382 3.08 -19.81 4.29
C ALA A 382 4.33 -20.33 3.59
N GLU A 383 4.64 -21.61 3.74
CA GLU A 383 5.73 -22.31 3.04
C GLU A 383 5.57 -22.29 1.52
N ASN A 384 4.35 -22.15 1.02
CA ASN A 384 3.99 -22.15 -0.39
C ASN A 384 3.74 -20.75 -0.98
N TRP A 385 3.93 -19.67 -0.22
CA TRP A 385 3.57 -18.30 -0.65
C TRP A 385 4.20 -17.87 -1.97
N LYS A 386 5.43 -18.29 -2.25
CA LYS A 386 6.11 -17.97 -3.52
C LYS A 386 5.43 -18.65 -4.70
N GLU A 387 5.18 -19.95 -4.61
CA GLU A 387 4.55 -20.71 -5.67
C GLU A 387 3.08 -20.29 -5.88
N LEU A 388 2.32 -20.09 -4.80
CA LEU A 388 0.97 -19.56 -4.88
C LEU A 388 0.94 -18.17 -5.56
N SER A 389 1.90 -17.29 -5.22
CA SER A 389 2.01 -15.99 -5.87
C SER A 389 2.30 -16.14 -7.36
N ARG A 390 3.23 -17.02 -7.73
CA ARG A 390 3.57 -17.31 -9.13
C ARG A 390 2.35 -17.82 -9.89
N LYS A 391 1.63 -18.79 -9.33
CA LYS A 391 0.40 -19.32 -9.94
C LYS A 391 -0.63 -18.21 -10.18
N MET A 392 -0.92 -17.40 -9.17
CA MET A 392 -1.94 -16.35 -9.25
C MET A 392 -1.61 -15.27 -10.29
N PHE A 393 -0.35 -14.84 -10.38
CA PHE A 393 0.05 -13.75 -11.27
C PHE A 393 0.40 -14.20 -12.70
N VAL A 394 0.79 -15.46 -12.90
CA VAL A 394 1.18 -15.97 -14.22
C VAL A 394 0.03 -16.70 -14.89
N LEU A 395 -0.73 -17.49 -14.16
CA LEU A 395 -1.76 -18.38 -14.70
C LEU A 395 -3.18 -17.84 -14.54
N GLY A 396 -3.39 -16.89 -13.65
CA GLY A 396 -4.71 -16.33 -13.35
C GLY A 396 -4.79 -14.82 -13.52
N SER A 397 -5.98 -14.29 -13.41
CA SER A 397 -6.22 -12.86 -13.25
C SER A 397 -6.33 -12.54 -11.76
N THR A 398 -5.49 -11.64 -11.27
CA THR A 398 -5.42 -11.33 -9.84
C THR A 398 -5.76 -9.86 -9.58
N MET A 399 -6.75 -9.62 -8.71
CA MET A 399 -6.98 -8.33 -8.07
C MET A 399 -6.29 -8.35 -6.71
N LEU A 400 -5.25 -7.54 -6.53
CA LEU A 400 -4.57 -7.35 -5.26
C LEU A 400 -5.12 -6.11 -4.55
N VAL A 401 -5.51 -6.23 -3.28
CA VAL A 401 -5.93 -5.09 -2.47
C VAL A 401 -4.88 -4.77 -1.42
N ALA A 402 -4.46 -3.50 -1.37
CA ALA A 402 -3.55 -2.95 -0.39
C ALA A 402 -4.23 -1.82 0.41
N GLY A 403 -3.81 -1.62 1.64
CA GLY A 403 -4.38 -0.61 2.53
C GLY A 403 -5.58 -1.12 3.34
N SER A 404 -6.10 -0.26 4.19
CA SER A 404 -7.22 -0.57 5.07
C SER A 404 -7.94 0.70 5.51
N PRO A 405 -9.29 0.69 5.59
CA PRO A 405 -10.04 1.81 6.15
C PRO A 405 -9.77 2.05 7.65
N LYS A 406 -9.07 1.10 8.31
CA LYS A 406 -8.70 1.20 9.73
C LYS A 406 -7.43 2.03 9.96
N PHE A 407 -6.72 2.40 8.91
CA PHE A 407 -5.46 3.15 9.06
C PHE A 407 -5.70 4.61 9.41
N ASP A 408 -6.90 5.12 9.17
CA ASP A 408 -7.29 6.51 9.45
C ASP A 408 -6.25 7.48 8.89
N VAL A 409 -5.94 7.32 7.58
CA VAL A 409 -4.89 8.11 6.92
C VAL A 409 -5.27 9.58 6.77
N TYR A 410 -6.58 9.87 6.69
CA TYR A 410 -7.10 11.25 6.69
C TYR A 410 -7.07 11.91 8.08
N GLY A 411 -6.79 11.17 9.15
CA GLY A 411 -6.51 11.71 10.48
C GLY A 411 -5.10 12.29 10.67
N THR A 412 -4.27 12.31 9.63
CA THR A 412 -2.88 12.80 9.70
C THR A 412 -2.85 14.33 9.63
N ASP A 413 -2.70 15.01 10.76
CA ASP A 413 -2.71 16.48 10.89
C ASP A 413 -1.39 16.98 11.46
N PHE A 414 -0.64 17.75 10.67
CA PHE A 414 0.65 18.35 11.04
C PHE A 414 0.52 19.70 11.75
N GLY A 415 -0.69 20.11 12.14
CA GLY A 415 -0.97 21.40 12.79
C GLY A 415 -1.52 22.47 11.86
N PHE A 416 -1.66 22.15 10.56
CA PHE A 416 -2.28 23.01 9.54
C PHE A 416 -3.51 22.38 8.87
N GLY A 417 -4.12 21.39 9.53
CA GLY A 417 -5.34 20.70 9.10
C GLY A 417 -5.10 19.28 8.59
N LYS A 418 -6.20 18.59 8.30
CA LYS A 418 -6.22 17.24 7.76
C LYS A 418 -5.95 17.25 6.26
N PRO A 419 -5.39 16.17 5.68
CA PRO A 419 -5.23 16.08 4.24
C PRO A 419 -6.59 16.03 3.54
N ASN A 420 -6.71 16.76 2.44
CA ASN A 420 -7.89 16.71 1.57
C ASN A 420 -7.84 15.53 0.60
N LYS A 421 -6.64 14.97 0.33
CA LYS A 421 -6.46 13.74 -0.45
C LYS A 421 -5.25 12.95 0.04
N VAL A 422 -5.42 11.63 0.11
CA VAL A 422 -4.32 10.71 0.36
C VAL A 422 -4.24 9.72 -0.81
N GLU A 423 -3.05 9.57 -1.39
CA GLU A 423 -2.80 8.65 -2.49
C GLU A 423 -1.74 7.63 -2.10
N MET A 424 -1.91 6.38 -2.52
CA MET A 424 -0.86 5.37 -2.49
C MET A 424 -0.45 5.05 -3.93
N MET A 425 0.84 5.13 -4.21
CA MET A 425 1.40 4.81 -5.52
C MET A 425 1.85 3.36 -5.53
N LEU A 426 1.31 2.59 -6.46
CA LEU A 426 1.63 1.17 -6.66
C LEU A 426 2.18 0.95 -8.06
N HIS A 427 2.85 -0.18 -8.24
CA HIS A 427 3.41 -0.52 -9.55
C HIS A 427 2.29 -0.86 -10.55
N PRO A 428 2.26 -0.26 -11.75
CA PRO A 428 1.13 -0.41 -12.68
C PRO A 428 0.97 -1.81 -13.29
N ARG A 429 2.02 -2.63 -13.29
CA ARG A 429 1.98 -4.00 -13.87
C ARG A 429 1.11 -5.00 -13.07
N ILE A 430 0.67 -4.62 -11.89
CA ILE A 430 -0.19 -5.46 -11.04
C ILE A 430 -1.49 -4.71 -10.86
N LEU A 431 -2.63 -5.34 -11.18
CA LEU A 431 -3.93 -4.79 -10.81
C LEU A 431 -4.01 -4.71 -9.30
N CYS A 432 -3.58 -3.57 -8.78
CA CYS A 432 -3.60 -3.31 -7.37
C CYS A 432 -4.58 -2.18 -7.05
N VAL A 433 -5.54 -2.53 -6.23
CA VAL A 433 -6.55 -1.62 -5.68
C VAL A 433 -6.07 -1.14 -4.33
N THR A 434 -6.03 0.17 -4.11
CA THR A 434 -5.76 0.71 -2.79
C THR A 434 -7.05 1.08 -2.08
N LEU A 435 -7.16 0.68 -0.81
CA LEU A 435 -8.35 0.89 0.01
C LEU A 435 -8.02 1.74 1.22
N ALA A 436 -8.84 2.77 1.46
CA ALA A 436 -8.78 3.62 2.65
C ALA A 436 -10.21 3.98 3.13
N GLU A 437 -10.31 4.58 4.30
CA GLU A 437 -11.52 5.33 4.66
C GLU A 437 -11.73 6.48 3.67
N SER A 438 -12.97 6.94 3.51
CA SER A 438 -13.26 8.06 2.62
C SER A 438 -12.93 9.40 3.30
N GLY A 439 -12.25 10.28 2.56
CA GLY A 439 -12.04 11.67 3.00
C GLY A 439 -13.30 12.51 2.92
N ASP A 440 -14.22 12.18 2.01
CA ASP A 440 -15.41 13.00 1.69
C ASP A 440 -16.70 12.46 2.32
N LYS A 441 -16.79 11.15 2.57
CA LYS A 441 -18.01 10.47 3.01
C LYS A 441 -17.80 9.83 4.38
N GLU A 442 -18.37 10.41 5.42
CA GLU A 442 -18.27 9.89 6.78
C GLU A 442 -18.71 8.42 6.85
N GLY A 443 -17.86 7.59 7.46
CA GLY A 443 -18.10 6.16 7.57
C GLY A 443 -17.96 5.38 6.25
N GLY A 444 -17.66 6.06 5.15
CA GLY A 444 -17.43 5.50 3.83
C GLY A 444 -16.04 4.90 3.62
N VAL A 445 -15.81 4.43 2.41
CA VAL A 445 -14.51 3.93 1.93
C VAL A 445 -14.21 4.45 0.53
N GLU A 446 -12.93 4.56 0.22
CA GLU A 446 -12.40 4.87 -1.11
C GLU A 446 -11.55 3.73 -1.62
N LEU A 447 -11.81 3.34 -2.87
CA LEU A 447 -10.95 2.43 -3.62
C LEU A 447 -10.35 3.17 -4.80
N ARG A 448 -9.04 3.05 -4.97
CA ARG A 448 -8.31 3.65 -6.09
C ARG A 448 -7.78 2.55 -6.97
N LEU A 449 -8.08 2.65 -8.25
CA LEU A 449 -7.74 1.67 -9.28
C LEU A 449 -6.91 2.34 -10.38
N LEU A 450 -6.18 1.51 -11.11
CA LEU A 450 -5.46 1.91 -12.32
C LEU A 450 -6.17 1.32 -13.53
N PHE A 451 -6.34 2.15 -14.56
CA PHE A 451 -6.95 1.80 -15.84
C PHE A 451 -5.97 2.11 -16.97
N THR A 452 -6.10 1.41 -18.09
CA THR A 452 -5.28 1.67 -19.28
C THR A 452 -5.77 2.86 -20.08
N SER A 453 -7.00 3.32 -19.82
CA SER A 453 -7.59 4.51 -20.47
C SER A 453 -8.74 5.10 -19.65
N SER A 454 -9.09 6.36 -19.93
CA SER A 454 -10.29 6.97 -19.34
C SER A 454 -11.57 6.26 -19.74
N GLY A 455 -11.67 5.73 -20.97
CA GLY A 455 -12.84 4.97 -21.42
C GLY A 455 -13.03 3.66 -20.67
N GLU A 456 -11.95 2.99 -20.26
CA GLU A 456 -12.04 1.80 -19.39
C GLU A 456 -12.60 2.17 -18.02
N PHE A 457 -12.17 3.29 -17.45
CA PHE A 457 -12.71 3.80 -16.18
C PHE A 457 -14.18 4.20 -16.30
N GLU A 458 -14.57 4.93 -17.35
CA GLU A 458 -15.95 5.35 -17.57
C GLU A 458 -16.91 4.15 -17.66
N TYR A 459 -16.49 3.12 -18.38
CA TYR A 459 -17.28 1.88 -18.46
C TYR A 459 -17.35 1.16 -17.10
N PHE A 460 -16.23 1.02 -16.41
CA PHE A 460 -16.22 0.42 -15.06
C PHE A 460 -17.11 1.21 -14.10
N SER A 461 -17.07 2.54 -14.15
CA SER A 461 -17.93 3.42 -13.35
C SER A 461 -19.41 3.16 -13.63
N SER A 462 -19.78 3.02 -14.89
CA SER A 462 -21.17 2.68 -15.27
C SER A 462 -21.64 1.33 -14.70
N VAL A 463 -20.75 0.32 -14.69
CA VAL A 463 -21.05 -0.98 -14.07
C VAL A 463 -21.27 -0.87 -12.57
N ILE A 464 -20.43 -0.06 -11.88
CA ILE A 464 -20.59 0.25 -10.44
C ILE A 464 -21.95 0.93 -10.18
N GLU A 465 -22.29 1.97 -10.96
CA GLU A 465 -23.54 2.73 -10.80
C GLU A 465 -24.78 1.86 -11.02
N GLN A 466 -24.79 1.05 -12.08
CA GLN A 466 -25.86 0.08 -12.36
C GLN A 466 -26.00 -0.94 -11.22
N GLY A 467 -24.86 -1.46 -10.73
CA GLY A 467 -24.86 -2.38 -9.60
C GLY A 467 -25.45 -1.74 -8.35
N LEU A 468 -25.05 -0.50 -8.00
CA LEU A 468 -25.61 0.23 -6.85
C LEU A 468 -27.11 0.52 -7.00
N ALA A 469 -27.59 0.82 -8.22
CA ALA A 469 -29.02 1.01 -8.49
C ALA A 469 -29.80 -0.29 -8.23
N THR A 470 -29.26 -1.43 -8.67
CA THR A 470 -29.88 -2.75 -8.41
C THR A 470 -29.95 -3.09 -6.91
N LEU A 471 -28.99 -2.64 -6.10
CA LEU A 471 -29.01 -2.87 -4.65
C LEU A 471 -30.09 -2.05 -3.91
N LYS A 472 -30.64 -1.01 -4.55
CA LYS A 472 -31.67 -0.11 -4.00
C LYS A 472 -33.08 -0.50 -4.41
N SER A 473 -33.22 -1.34 -5.47
CA SER A 473 -34.49 -1.92 -5.92
C SER A 473 -34.87 -3.17 -5.11
#